data_def9293403e324ea19f206fef9477fc7
#
_entry.id   def9293403e324ea19f206fef9477fc7
#
_cell.length_a   1.000
_cell.length_b   1.000
_cell.length_c   1.000
_cell.angle_alpha   90.00
_cell.angle_beta   90.00
_cell.angle_gamma   90.00
#
_symmetry.space_group_name_H-M   'P 1'
#
loop_
_entity.id
_entity.type
_entity.pdbx_description
1 polymer ?
#
loop_
_entity_poly.entity_id
_entity_poly.type
_entity_poly.pdbx_seq_one_letter_code
_entity_poly.pdbx_strand_id
1 'polypeptide(L)'
;MKRLVLFLIAFSLFLCANAQIRDTFYGCKLGVTTKKQLSDNLKQLGHECLYDKENKCYYIKNVTFVGKQWDSCQFHFYKDTLSYVGFGLQSDKEEVIDVYNQNIENARTKYDKIEGKMSRDDPNSKQCYFDDGVIILSIGYNIKEDNFANLIYHSRRIIDQMNEDAYNDI
;
A
#
# COMPACT_ATOMS: atom_id res chain seq x y z
N MET A 1 11.47 -4.55 45.06
CA MET A 1 11.71 -5.58 44.02
C MET A 1 10.45 -5.88 43.17
N LYS A 2 9.26 -6.13 43.71
CA LYS A 2 8.04 -6.42 42.91
C LYS A 2 7.65 -5.35 41.89
N ARG A 3 7.84 -4.05 42.19
CA ARG A 3 7.52 -2.95 41.26
C ARG A 3 8.49 -2.85 40.08
N LEU A 4 9.76 -3.23 40.28
CA LEU A 4 10.77 -3.22 39.20
C LEU A 4 10.53 -4.34 38.18
N VAL A 5 10.09 -5.52 38.65
CA VAL A 5 9.76 -6.68 37.80
C VAL A 5 8.51 -6.39 36.95
N LEU A 6 7.50 -5.70 37.50
CA LEU A 6 6.32 -5.29 36.75
C LEU A 6 6.65 -4.27 35.63
N PHE A 7 7.60 -3.36 35.89
CA PHE A 7 8.07 -2.40 34.88
C PHE A 7 8.85 -3.09 33.73
N LEU A 8 9.67 -4.09 34.04
CA LEU A 8 10.41 -4.87 33.05
C LEU A 8 9.48 -5.74 32.17
N ILE A 9 8.43 -6.31 32.76
CA ILE A 9 7.42 -7.10 32.02
C ILE A 9 6.58 -6.17 31.12
N ALA A 10 6.16 -5.00 31.60
CA ALA A 10 5.45 -4.01 30.79
C ALA A 10 6.33 -3.49 29.62
N PHE A 11 7.63 -3.26 29.85
CA PHE A 11 8.56 -2.81 28.82
C PHE A 11 8.84 -3.90 27.77
N SER A 12 8.90 -5.18 28.16
CA SER A 12 9.09 -6.29 27.22
C SER A 12 7.86 -6.55 26.33
N LEU A 13 6.66 -6.23 26.80
CA LEU A 13 5.43 -6.31 25.98
C LEU A 13 5.35 -5.19 24.92
N PHE A 14 6.01 -4.04 25.14
CA PHE A 14 6.11 -2.98 24.14
C PHE A 14 7.14 -3.27 23.03
N LEU A 15 8.11 -4.17 23.24
CA LEU A 15 9.13 -4.53 22.26
C LEU A 15 8.66 -5.56 21.23
N CYS A 16 7.46 -6.13 21.38
CA CYS A 16 6.84 -7.04 20.41
C CYS A 16 5.86 -6.33 19.46
N ALA A 17 5.99 -5.03 19.23
CA ALA A 17 5.30 -4.40 18.10
C ALA A 17 5.87 -4.99 16.80
N ASN A 18 5.26 -6.08 16.32
CA ASN A 18 5.51 -6.53 14.96
C ASN A 18 5.29 -5.33 14.05
N ALA A 19 6.26 -5.02 13.19
CA ALA A 19 6.13 -3.93 12.24
C ALA A 19 5.00 -4.28 11.28
N GLN A 20 3.78 -3.84 11.63
CA GLN A 20 2.59 -4.04 10.81
C GLN A 20 2.70 -3.19 9.54
N ILE A 21 2.31 -3.74 8.41
CA ILE A 21 2.22 -2.99 7.16
C ILE A 21 1.15 -1.90 7.33
N ARG A 22 1.44 -0.71 6.80
CA ARG A 22 0.56 0.46 6.92
C ARG A 22 -0.81 0.18 6.30
N ASP A 23 -1.87 0.47 7.02
CA ASP A 23 -3.27 0.27 6.60
C ASP A 23 -4.06 1.57 6.41
N THR A 24 -3.49 2.72 6.79
CA THR A 24 -4.20 4.01 6.81
C THR A 24 -3.43 5.09 6.02
N PHE A 25 -4.12 5.74 5.09
CA PHE A 25 -3.61 6.75 4.15
C PHE A 25 -4.58 7.93 4.08
N TYR A 26 -4.11 9.16 4.28
CA TYR A 26 -4.95 10.36 4.25
C TYR A 26 -6.21 10.26 5.12
N GLY A 27 -6.08 9.66 6.31
CA GLY A 27 -7.22 9.40 7.20
C GLY A 27 -8.16 8.26 6.74
N CYS A 28 -7.82 7.56 5.65
CA CYS A 28 -8.61 6.48 5.08
C CYS A 28 -7.98 5.12 5.39
N LYS A 29 -8.75 4.23 6.03
CA LYS A 29 -8.32 2.89 6.42
C LYS A 29 -8.76 1.86 5.40
N LEU A 30 -7.80 1.04 4.93
CA LEU A 30 -8.05 -0.10 4.05
C LEU A 30 -9.02 -1.09 4.68
N GLY A 31 -9.94 -1.60 3.88
CA GLY A 31 -10.97 -2.54 4.30
C GLY A 31 -12.09 -1.94 5.15
N VAL A 32 -12.11 -0.59 5.36
CA VAL A 32 -13.10 0.08 6.25
C VAL A 32 -13.73 1.31 5.59
N THR A 33 -12.90 2.20 5.03
CA THR A 33 -13.34 3.52 4.52
C THR A 33 -14.24 3.39 3.30
N THR A 34 -15.36 4.14 3.29
CA THR A 34 -16.27 4.26 2.15
C THR A 34 -15.85 5.39 1.20
N LYS A 35 -16.42 5.41 -0.03
CA LYS A 35 -16.18 6.49 -1.01
C LYS A 35 -16.52 7.87 -0.45
N LYS A 36 -17.64 7.97 0.30
CA LYS A 36 -18.04 9.22 0.93
C LYS A 36 -17.02 9.69 1.95
N GLN A 37 -16.55 8.80 2.82
CA GLN A 37 -15.52 9.12 3.82
C GLN A 37 -14.19 9.51 3.17
N LEU A 38 -13.78 8.85 2.06
CA LEU A 38 -12.60 9.26 1.30
C LEU A 38 -12.72 10.72 0.85
N SER A 39 -13.83 11.08 0.19
CA SER A 39 -14.06 12.43 -0.32
C SER A 39 -14.02 13.46 0.80
N ASP A 40 -14.67 13.18 1.93
CA ASP A 40 -14.71 14.06 3.09
C ASP A 40 -13.29 14.25 3.70
N ASN A 41 -12.54 13.17 3.86
CA ASN A 41 -11.17 13.20 4.42
C ASN A 41 -10.20 13.96 3.51
N LEU A 42 -10.21 13.68 2.20
CA LEU A 42 -9.34 14.38 1.25
C LEU A 42 -9.63 15.87 1.20
N LYS A 43 -10.90 16.25 1.22
CA LYS A 43 -11.33 17.67 1.28
C LYS A 43 -10.85 18.35 2.56
N GLN A 44 -10.95 17.71 3.72
CA GLN A 44 -10.44 18.23 4.99
C GLN A 44 -8.92 18.45 4.97
N LEU A 45 -8.18 17.60 4.25
CA LEU A 45 -6.74 17.71 4.07
C LEU A 45 -6.33 18.69 2.95
N GLY A 46 -7.28 19.32 2.26
CA GLY A 46 -7.02 20.27 1.18
C GLY A 46 -6.65 19.63 -0.15
N HIS A 47 -6.91 18.32 -0.33
CA HIS A 47 -6.68 17.65 -1.59
C HIS A 47 -7.90 17.70 -2.50
N GLU A 48 -7.68 17.94 -3.80
CA GLU A 48 -8.69 17.76 -4.83
C GLU A 48 -8.82 16.29 -5.16
N CYS A 49 -9.98 15.70 -4.88
CA CYS A 49 -10.29 14.32 -5.19
C CYS A 49 -10.87 14.20 -6.61
N LEU A 50 -10.12 13.61 -7.52
CA LEU A 50 -10.51 13.38 -8.91
C LEU A 50 -11.04 11.95 -9.09
N TYR A 51 -11.83 11.70 -10.14
CA TYR A 51 -12.34 10.38 -10.49
C TYR A 51 -11.94 10.00 -11.91
N ASP A 52 -11.25 8.88 -12.04
CA ASP A 52 -10.91 8.26 -13.31
C ASP A 52 -12.01 7.26 -13.70
N LYS A 53 -12.70 7.53 -14.82
CA LYS A 53 -13.80 6.70 -15.31
C LYS A 53 -13.33 5.40 -15.95
N GLU A 54 -12.17 5.39 -16.58
CA GLU A 54 -11.57 4.21 -17.22
C GLU A 54 -11.13 3.21 -16.17
N ASN A 55 -10.33 3.65 -15.21
CA ASN A 55 -9.79 2.82 -14.14
C ASN A 55 -10.75 2.66 -12.96
N LYS A 56 -11.90 3.35 -12.97
CA LYS A 56 -12.94 3.33 -11.92
C LYS A 56 -12.37 3.60 -10.53
N CYS A 57 -11.41 4.53 -10.43
CA CYS A 57 -10.75 4.88 -9.18
C CYS A 57 -10.82 6.37 -8.87
N TYR A 58 -10.72 6.70 -7.59
CA TYR A 58 -10.46 8.05 -7.13
C TYR A 58 -8.96 8.28 -7.06
N TYR A 59 -8.50 9.52 -7.28
CA TYR A 59 -7.08 9.82 -7.18
C TYR A 59 -6.81 11.28 -6.81
N ILE A 60 -5.62 11.50 -6.27
CA ILE A 60 -5.01 12.81 -6.05
C ILE A 60 -3.66 12.87 -6.75
N LYS A 61 -3.24 14.06 -7.20
CA LYS A 61 -2.00 14.27 -7.96
C LYS A 61 -0.89 14.85 -7.11
N ASN A 62 0.35 14.67 -7.55
CA ASN A 62 1.55 15.31 -7.02
C ASN A 62 1.69 15.14 -5.49
N VAL A 63 1.75 13.89 -5.05
CA VAL A 63 1.77 13.56 -3.63
C VAL A 63 3.17 13.19 -3.15
N THR A 64 3.50 13.57 -1.91
CA THR A 64 4.72 13.08 -1.24
C THR A 64 4.37 11.92 -0.32
N PHE A 65 5.02 10.78 -0.52
CA PHE A 65 4.86 9.60 0.34
C PHE A 65 6.18 8.86 0.50
N VAL A 66 6.53 8.50 1.75
CA VAL A 66 7.79 7.83 2.12
C VAL A 66 9.03 8.60 1.59
N GLY A 67 9.00 9.95 1.70
CA GLY A 67 10.10 10.81 1.27
C GLY A 67 10.29 10.94 -0.25
N LYS A 68 9.40 10.37 -1.06
CA LYS A 68 9.43 10.43 -2.52
C LYS A 68 8.22 11.18 -3.06
N GLN A 69 8.41 11.92 -4.14
CA GLN A 69 7.33 12.53 -4.93
C GLN A 69 6.75 11.47 -5.87
N TRP A 70 5.42 11.38 -5.91
CA TRP A 70 4.65 10.49 -6.77
C TRP A 70 3.68 11.32 -7.61
N ASP A 71 3.46 10.92 -8.87
CA ASP A 71 2.54 11.63 -9.76
C ASP A 71 1.10 11.52 -9.27
N SER A 72 0.74 10.37 -8.69
CA SER A 72 -0.59 10.12 -8.17
C SER A 72 -0.63 9.20 -6.98
N CYS A 73 -1.67 9.37 -6.16
CA CYS A 73 -2.14 8.36 -5.22
C CYS A 73 -3.58 7.98 -5.61
N GLN A 74 -3.80 6.69 -5.89
CA GLN A 74 -5.06 6.13 -6.35
C GLN A 74 -5.76 5.36 -5.22
N PHE A 75 -7.09 5.43 -5.19
CA PHE A 75 -7.96 4.78 -4.21
C PHE A 75 -9.01 3.95 -4.94
N HIS A 76 -8.96 2.64 -4.79
CA HIS A 76 -9.89 1.71 -5.41
C HIS A 76 -10.84 1.09 -4.39
N PHE A 77 -12.06 0.85 -4.81
CA PHE A 77 -13.13 0.37 -3.94
C PHE A 77 -13.73 -0.92 -4.48
N TYR A 78 -14.07 -1.81 -3.55
CA TYR A 78 -14.89 -2.98 -3.81
C TYR A 78 -16.15 -2.91 -2.94
N LYS A 79 -17.35 -2.98 -3.54
CA LYS A 79 -18.64 -2.85 -2.84
C LYS A 79 -18.67 -1.67 -1.86
N ASP A 80 -18.22 -0.47 -2.30
CA ASP A 80 -18.10 0.77 -1.50
C ASP A 80 -17.09 0.74 -0.36
N THR A 81 -16.23 -0.26 -0.28
CA THR A 81 -15.16 -0.35 0.73
C THR A 81 -13.80 -0.18 0.08
N LEU A 82 -12.92 0.65 0.65
CA LEU A 82 -11.56 0.89 0.16
C LEU A 82 -10.76 -0.41 0.12
N SER A 83 -10.46 -0.89 -1.09
CA SER A 83 -9.79 -2.17 -1.33
C SER A 83 -8.29 -2.04 -1.42
N TYR A 84 -7.80 -1.01 -2.13
CA TYR A 84 -6.38 -0.70 -2.16
C TYR A 84 -6.08 0.79 -2.33
N VAL A 85 -4.86 1.18 -1.93
CA VAL A 85 -4.26 2.48 -2.16
C VAL A 85 -2.95 2.29 -2.88
N GLY A 86 -2.80 2.93 -4.05
CA GLY A 86 -1.62 2.80 -4.90
C GLY A 86 -0.97 4.15 -5.18
N PHE A 87 0.37 4.19 -5.12
CA PHE A 87 1.19 5.31 -5.54
C PHE A 87 1.83 4.96 -6.87
N GLY A 88 1.75 5.87 -7.85
CA GLY A 88 2.28 5.70 -9.19
C GLY A 88 3.25 6.81 -9.55
N LEU A 89 4.37 6.44 -10.16
CA LEU A 89 5.38 7.33 -10.72
C LEU A 89 5.69 6.92 -12.15
N GLN A 90 5.57 7.84 -13.09
CA GLN A 90 6.06 7.71 -14.45
C GLN A 90 7.29 8.61 -14.63
N SER A 91 8.42 8.04 -15.04
CA SER A 91 9.68 8.76 -15.19
C SER A 91 10.60 8.08 -16.20
N ASP A 92 11.88 8.45 -16.25
CA ASP A 92 12.83 7.69 -17.04
C ASP A 92 13.11 6.30 -16.43
N LYS A 93 13.73 5.44 -17.22
CA LYS A 93 14.00 4.04 -16.85
C LYS A 93 14.84 3.92 -15.58
N GLU A 94 15.86 4.78 -15.43
CA GLU A 94 16.81 4.70 -14.31
C GLU A 94 16.09 5.08 -13.02
N GLU A 95 15.35 6.18 -13.00
CA GLU A 95 14.58 6.62 -11.85
C GLU A 95 13.55 5.59 -11.41
N VAL A 96 12.82 4.99 -12.35
CA VAL A 96 11.79 3.97 -12.06
C VAL A 96 12.40 2.75 -11.38
N ILE A 97 13.56 2.27 -11.85
CA ILE A 97 14.29 1.14 -11.27
C ILE A 97 14.82 1.51 -9.88
N ASP A 98 15.38 2.70 -9.72
CA ASP A 98 15.89 3.17 -8.43
C ASP A 98 14.80 3.30 -7.39
N VAL A 99 13.64 3.84 -7.76
CA VAL A 99 12.46 3.91 -6.87
C VAL A 99 12.01 2.52 -6.43
N TYR A 100 11.96 1.54 -7.35
CA TYR A 100 11.67 0.15 -7.01
C TYR A 100 12.68 -0.40 -5.99
N ASN A 101 13.98 -0.27 -6.26
CA ASN A 101 15.04 -0.80 -5.39
C ASN A 101 14.99 -0.17 -4.00
N GLN A 102 14.83 1.15 -3.90
CA GLN A 102 14.68 1.86 -2.62
C GLN A 102 13.47 1.39 -1.83
N ASN A 103 12.31 1.21 -2.49
CA ASN A 103 11.10 0.73 -1.82
C ASN A 103 11.25 -0.72 -1.33
N ILE A 104 11.93 -1.59 -2.09
CA ILE A 104 12.24 -2.97 -1.65
C ILE A 104 13.14 -2.96 -0.41
N GLU A 105 14.21 -2.16 -0.43
CA GLU A 105 15.13 -2.05 0.71
C GLU A 105 14.43 -1.50 1.96
N ASN A 106 13.65 -0.44 1.80
CA ASN A 106 12.84 0.12 2.88
C ASN A 106 11.84 -0.89 3.44
N ALA A 107 11.17 -1.66 2.58
CA ALA A 107 10.23 -2.68 3.02
C ALA A 107 10.93 -3.82 3.77
N ARG A 108 12.05 -4.32 3.28
CA ARG A 108 12.86 -5.36 3.95
C ARG A 108 13.39 -4.90 5.30
N THR A 109 13.84 -3.65 5.40
CA THR A 109 14.33 -3.07 6.66
C THR A 109 13.19 -2.88 7.66
N LYS A 110 12.05 -2.34 7.20
CA LYS A 110 10.92 -2.02 8.08
C LYS A 110 10.10 -3.24 8.49
N TYR A 111 10.00 -4.22 7.60
CA TYR A 111 9.18 -5.43 7.76
C TYR A 111 10.09 -6.67 7.76
N ASP A 112 11.17 -6.64 8.53
CA ASP A 112 12.24 -7.66 8.60
C ASP A 112 11.74 -9.08 8.89
N LYS A 113 10.58 -9.21 9.54
CA LYS A 113 9.91 -10.48 9.86
C LYS A 113 8.97 -10.99 8.78
N ILE A 114 8.76 -10.20 7.70
CA ILE A 114 7.87 -10.54 6.60
C ILE A 114 8.73 -10.83 5.37
N GLU A 115 8.69 -12.07 4.90
CA GLU A 115 9.42 -12.47 3.69
C GLU A 115 8.80 -11.80 2.45
N GLY A 116 9.63 -11.07 1.68
CA GLY A 116 9.24 -10.53 0.38
C GLY A 116 9.26 -11.64 -0.68
N LYS A 117 8.14 -11.82 -1.39
CA LYS A 117 7.99 -12.82 -2.45
C LYS A 117 7.92 -12.15 -3.81
N MET A 118 8.69 -12.67 -4.78
CA MET A 118 8.61 -12.22 -6.16
C MET A 118 7.41 -12.85 -6.85
N SER A 119 6.51 -12.03 -7.40
CA SER A 119 5.43 -12.49 -8.28
C SER A 119 5.77 -12.32 -9.76
N ARG A 120 6.71 -11.43 -10.08
CA ARG A 120 7.27 -11.24 -11.40
C ARG A 120 8.74 -10.87 -11.31
N ASP A 121 9.59 -11.54 -12.08
CA ASP A 121 11.03 -11.28 -12.18
C ASP A 121 11.47 -11.36 -13.64
N ASP A 122 11.10 -10.32 -14.40
CA ASP A 122 11.47 -10.10 -15.79
C ASP A 122 12.41 -8.89 -15.86
N PRO A 123 13.42 -8.84 -16.76
CA PRO A 123 14.33 -7.69 -16.88
C PRO A 123 13.64 -6.35 -17.10
N ASN A 124 12.46 -6.35 -17.71
CA ASN A 124 11.68 -5.14 -18.00
C ASN A 124 10.50 -4.91 -17.05
N SER A 125 10.23 -5.86 -16.17
CA SER A 125 9.12 -5.75 -15.22
C SER A 125 9.35 -6.63 -14.00
N LYS A 126 9.41 -6.02 -12.82
CA LYS A 126 9.53 -6.74 -11.55
C LYS A 126 8.39 -6.40 -10.62
N GLN A 127 7.98 -7.36 -9.82
CA GLN A 127 7.00 -7.17 -8.76
C GLN A 127 7.30 -8.06 -7.58
N CYS A 128 7.39 -7.47 -6.41
CA CYS A 128 7.56 -8.14 -5.12
C CYS A 128 6.41 -7.76 -4.19
N TYR A 129 5.97 -8.67 -3.35
CA TYR A 129 4.96 -8.40 -2.35
C TYR A 129 5.39 -8.91 -0.96
N PHE A 130 4.90 -8.20 0.06
CA PHE A 130 5.02 -8.51 1.49
C PHE A 130 3.61 -8.65 2.04
N ASP A 131 3.33 -9.69 2.82
CA ASP A 131 1.99 -10.01 3.32
C ASP A 131 2.07 -10.26 4.83
N ASP A 132 1.41 -9.42 5.63
CA ASP A 132 1.34 -9.56 7.10
C ASP A 132 0.05 -10.25 7.58
N GLY A 133 -0.76 -10.77 6.65
CA GLY A 133 -2.07 -11.39 6.90
C GLY A 133 -3.23 -10.39 6.99
N VAL A 134 -2.96 -9.09 7.06
CA VAL A 134 -3.97 -8.00 7.08
C VAL A 134 -3.85 -7.12 5.85
N ILE A 135 -2.63 -6.75 5.51
CA ILE A 135 -2.30 -5.91 4.36
C ILE A 135 -1.26 -6.63 3.50
N ILE A 136 -1.45 -6.53 2.18
CA ILE A 136 -0.46 -6.93 1.19
C ILE A 136 0.15 -5.65 0.62
N LEU A 137 1.45 -5.46 0.81
CA LEU A 137 2.24 -4.43 0.15
C LEU A 137 2.84 -5.01 -1.14
N SER A 138 2.50 -4.42 -2.27
CA SER A 138 3.07 -4.76 -3.59
C SER A 138 3.94 -3.62 -4.09
N ILE A 139 5.14 -3.94 -4.52
CA ILE A 139 6.14 -3.00 -5.05
C ILE A 139 6.55 -3.50 -6.43
N GLY A 140 6.43 -2.65 -7.45
CA GLY A 140 6.71 -3.07 -8.81
C GLY A 140 7.19 -1.96 -9.73
N TYR A 141 7.71 -2.37 -10.90
CA TYR A 141 7.96 -1.49 -12.03
C TYR A 141 7.67 -2.22 -13.36
N ASN A 142 7.40 -1.43 -14.39
CA ASN A 142 7.31 -1.87 -15.78
C ASN A 142 8.00 -0.81 -16.67
N ILE A 143 8.99 -1.25 -17.47
CA ILE A 143 9.74 -0.40 -18.40
C ILE A 143 9.61 -0.90 -19.84
N LYS A 144 8.69 -1.83 -20.12
CA LYS A 144 8.50 -2.41 -21.46
C LYS A 144 7.66 -1.51 -22.36
N GLU A 145 6.59 -0.96 -21.81
CA GLU A 145 5.62 -0.12 -22.54
C GLU A 145 5.63 1.31 -22.01
N ASP A 146 5.53 1.43 -20.68
CA ASP A 146 5.57 2.69 -19.96
C ASP A 146 6.60 2.57 -18.83
N ASN A 147 7.50 3.55 -18.71
CA ASN A 147 8.42 3.58 -17.58
C ASN A 147 7.63 3.98 -16.33
N PHE A 148 7.18 2.98 -15.59
CA PHE A 148 6.26 3.17 -14.46
C PHE A 148 6.70 2.37 -13.24
N ALA A 149 6.76 3.03 -12.06
CA ALA A 149 6.92 2.39 -10.76
C ALA A 149 5.65 2.51 -9.95
N ASN A 150 5.36 1.49 -9.13
CA ASN A 150 4.22 1.49 -8.23
C ASN A 150 4.56 0.99 -6.83
N LEU A 151 3.77 1.48 -5.87
CA LEU A 151 3.77 1.06 -4.48
C LEU A 151 2.31 0.93 -4.04
N ILE A 152 1.81 -0.30 -3.86
CA ILE A 152 0.39 -0.56 -3.67
C ILE A 152 0.15 -1.32 -2.36
N TYR A 153 -0.79 -0.85 -1.58
CA TYR A 153 -1.26 -1.46 -0.34
C TYR A 153 -2.68 -1.99 -0.53
N HIS A 154 -2.87 -3.28 -0.34
CA HIS A 154 -4.16 -3.96 -0.50
C HIS A 154 -4.70 -4.44 0.85
N SER A 155 -6.00 -4.34 1.05
CA SER A 155 -6.68 -5.04 2.14
C SER A 155 -6.77 -6.53 1.83
N ARG A 156 -6.10 -7.39 2.60
CA ARG A 156 -6.16 -8.85 2.45
C ARG A 156 -7.59 -9.35 2.50
N ARG A 157 -8.36 -8.91 3.50
CA ARG A 157 -9.77 -9.27 3.66
C ARG A 157 -10.61 -8.98 2.42
N ILE A 158 -10.39 -7.82 1.77
CA ILE A 158 -11.16 -7.46 0.58
C ILE A 158 -10.73 -8.30 -0.64
N ILE A 159 -9.43 -8.62 -0.78
CA ILE A 159 -8.97 -9.54 -1.85
C ILE A 159 -9.62 -10.90 -1.67
N ASP A 160 -9.62 -11.46 -0.47
CA ASP A 160 -10.22 -12.76 -0.20
C ASP A 160 -11.72 -12.75 -0.51
N GLN A 161 -12.45 -11.69 -0.14
CA GLN A 161 -13.86 -11.50 -0.50
C GLN A 161 -14.08 -11.40 -2.02
N MET A 162 -13.23 -10.67 -2.76
CA MET A 162 -13.32 -10.59 -4.22
C MET A 162 -13.13 -11.96 -4.88
N ASN A 163 -12.20 -12.77 -4.36
CA ASN A 163 -11.97 -14.12 -4.86
C ASN A 163 -13.15 -15.05 -4.57
N GLU A 164 -13.73 -14.96 -3.36
CA GLU A 164 -14.93 -15.73 -2.99
C GLU A 164 -16.13 -15.36 -3.86
N ASP A 165 -16.38 -14.06 -4.07
CA ASP A 165 -17.48 -13.61 -4.93
C ASP A 165 -17.27 -14.08 -6.39
N ALA A 166 -16.04 -13.97 -6.93
CA ALA A 166 -15.74 -14.45 -8.28
C ALA A 166 -15.91 -15.97 -8.44
N TYR A 167 -15.65 -16.75 -7.38
CA TYR A 167 -15.87 -18.20 -7.39
C TYR A 167 -17.35 -18.58 -7.35
N ASN A 168 -18.17 -17.79 -6.63
CA ASN A 168 -19.62 -18.05 -6.49
C ASN A 168 -20.44 -17.59 -7.71
N ASP A 169 -19.86 -16.78 -8.60
CA ASP A 169 -20.50 -16.30 -9.84
C ASP A 169 -20.31 -17.28 -11.04
N ILE A 170 -19.64 -18.43 -10.84
CA ILE A 170 -19.43 -19.53 -11.81
C ILE A 170 -20.45 -20.65 -11.57
#